data_d3d48b04e1ce9c394c272db2d31faabc
#
_entry.id   d3d48b04e1ce9c394c272db2d31faabc
#
_cell.length_a   1.000
_cell.length_b   1.000
_cell.length_c   1.000
_cell.angle_alpha   90.00
_cell.angle_beta   90.00
_cell.angle_gamma   90.00
#
_symmetry.space_group_name_H-M   'P 1'
#
loop_
_entity.id
_entity.type
_entity.pdbx_description
1 polymer ?
#
loop_
_entity_poly.entity_id
_entity_poly.type
_entity_poly.pdbx_seq_one_letter_code
_entity_poly.pdbx_strand_id
1 'polypeptide(L)'
;MAHPIAPMIIRGEVITDHLIEVGGRGGDLTFLTPDANKYIDRLPLGNPSKLADLYRLSFDDILDYAVALGERLAFDNNAYLQEACELSFLTAPTTPTIVKASYMGLQNLLRRDVITEMVESAVGVEYLEGWVNRQLLDGTELEVRCFGARTLHIVAGNAVALSLWTIIRNMVLRSDAIIKAPSNDPFTAAAIARTMVDMAPDHPLTRHLSVAYWKGGDQAFEQRLYQPQNLEKIVAWGGFAAMKHVTQYIQPGLELISLDPKRSTSIIGQGAFDSEVTMREAAVRLASDIGAINQKGCVCARTIYVQSGTDEQGLERLNTFGRYVYDAMLALPNSISTTPKHYDRNLKAHVDALRLDDEWYKVIGGQAGEGAIICSQLPEPVPFSTLLDDRTANLVPVDELSEVMDAVDAYTQTVGIYPESIKDQLKDVLPLHGAQRIVSLGYAAAMKFAAPQDSIEPLRRMGKWISNQIASPQTSPAPWLRPSI
;
A
#
# COMPACT_ATOMS: atom_id res chain seq x y z
N MET A 1 0.04 28.51 -20.36
CA MET A 1 -0.43 28.49 -18.95
C MET A 1 0.80 28.30 -18.09
N ALA A 2 0.88 28.91 -16.91
CA ALA A 2 1.98 28.67 -15.99
C ALA A 2 1.92 27.21 -15.50
N HIS A 3 3.08 26.54 -15.39
CA HIS A 3 3.14 25.19 -14.84
C HIS A 3 2.80 25.21 -13.35
N PRO A 4 2.03 24.22 -12.84
CA PRO A 4 1.74 24.12 -11.41
C PRO A 4 3.02 23.89 -10.60
N ILE A 5 3.05 24.40 -9.36
CA ILE A 5 4.21 24.28 -8.48
C ILE A 5 3.92 23.19 -7.44
N ALA A 6 4.73 22.12 -7.45
CA ALA A 6 4.82 21.15 -6.35
C ALA A 6 5.83 21.69 -5.32
N PRO A 7 5.38 22.31 -4.22
CA PRO A 7 6.28 22.90 -3.25
C PRO A 7 7.06 21.81 -2.50
N MET A 8 8.25 22.16 -2.02
CA MET A 8 8.97 21.37 -1.04
C MET A 8 8.57 21.84 0.36
N ILE A 9 8.35 20.90 1.26
CA ILE A 9 8.10 21.19 2.66
C ILE A 9 9.29 20.68 3.46
N ILE A 10 9.90 21.55 4.25
CA ILE A 10 10.99 21.14 5.15
C ILE A 10 10.68 21.69 6.54
N ARG A 11 10.32 20.78 7.44
CA ARG A 11 10.24 21.04 8.89
C ARG A 11 9.42 22.28 9.25
N GLY A 12 8.21 22.39 8.72
CA GLY A 12 7.29 23.51 8.97
C GLY A 12 7.47 24.70 8.03
N GLU A 13 8.39 24.64 7.08
CA GLU A 13 8.61 25.67 6.07
C GLU A 13 8.14 25.22 4.68
N VAL A 14 7.40 26.09 3.99
CA VAL A 14 6.99 25.88 2.59
C VAL A 14 7.97 26.56 1.67
N ILE A 15 8.63 25.81 0.79
CA ILE A 15 9.69 26.28 -0.10
C ILE A 15 9.18 26.26 -1.54
N THR A 16 9.30 27.39 -2.24
CA THR A 16 8.85 27.58 -3.63
C THR A 16 9.87 28.34 -4.48
N ASP A 17 11.12 28.43 -4.05
CA ASP A 17 12.21 29.05 -4.77
C ASP A 17 13.12 28.02 -5.45
N HIS A 18 14.11 28.47 -6.22
CA HIS A 18 15.05 27.63 -6.98
C HIS A 18 14.33 26.54 -7.79
N LEU A 19 13.25 26.93 -8.48
CA LEU A 19 12.39 26.03 -9.22
C LEU A 19 13.10 25.43 -10.45
N ILE A 20 12.91 24.15 -10.64
CA ILE A 20 13.26 23.41 -11.85
C ILE A 20 11.98 22.83 -12.48
N GLU A 21 12.01 22.69 -13.79
CA GLU A 21 10.91 22.08 -14.55
C GLU A 21 11.10 20.58 -14.63
N VAL A 22 10.03 19.83 -14.34
CA VAL A 22 10.01 18.38 -14.35
C VAL A 22 8.79 17.88 -15.11
N GLY A 23 9.01 16.87 -15.97
CA GLY A 23 7.92 16.13 -16.60
C GLY A 23 7.44 14.98 -15.74
N GLY A 24 6.14 14.75 -15.66
CA GLY A 24 5.53 13.58 -15.08
C GLY A 24 5.90 12.29 -15.86
N ARG A 25 5.65 11.14 -15.24
CA ARG A 25 6.09 9.83 -15.76
C ARG A 25 5.55 9.51 -17.16
N GLY A 26 4.32 9.93 -17.49
CA GLY A 26 3.67 9.69 -18.78
C GLY A 26 3.82 10.85 -19.78
N GLY A 27 4.48 11.96 -19.39
CA GLY A 27 4.48 13.20 -20.18
C GLY A 27 3.16 13.96 -20.12
N ASP A 28 2.21 13.51 -19.31
CA ASP A 28 0.86 14.08 -19.20
C ASP A 28 0.81 15.39 -18.40
N LEU A 29 1.84 15.64 -17.61
CA LEU A 29 1.96 16.82 -16.76
C LEU A 29 3.40 17.30 -16.71
N THR A 30 3.59 18.61 -16.90
CA THR A 30 4.82 19.32 -16.58
C THR A 30 4.57 20.20 -15.36
N PHE A 31 5.44 20.17 -14.39
CA PHE A 31 5.34 20.94 -13.15
C PHE A 31 6.68 21.54 -12.73
N LEU A 32 6.63 22.55 -11.89
CA LEU A 32 7.78 23.17 -11.27
C LEU A 32 7.94 22.63 -9.85
N THR A 33 9.18 22.43 -9.40
CA THR A 33 9.48 22.04 -8.01
C THR A 33 10.83 22.61 -7.61
N PRO A 34 11.08 22.92 -6.34
CA PRO A 34 12.41 23.31 -5.88
C PRO A 34 13.47 22.24 -6.20
N ASP A 35 14.64 22.66 -6.66
CA ASP A 35 15.78 21.76 -6.89
C ASP A 35 16.24 21.15 -5.57
N ALA A 36 15.96 19.85 -5.37
CA ALA A 36 16.28 19.13 -4.15
C ALA A 36 17.79 19.18 -3.80
N ASN A 37 18.67 19.34 -4.80
CA ASN A 37 20.12 19.47 -4.58
C ASN A 37 20.48 20.71 -3.78
N LYS A 38 19.70 21.79 -3.88
CA LYS A 38 19.91 23.02 -3.11
C LYS A 38 19.57 22.87 -1.63
N TYR A 39 18.76 21.86 -1.30
CA TYR A 39 18.21 21.66 0.05
C TYR A 39 18.64 20.33 0.69
N ILE A 40 19.54 19.59 0.04
CA ILE A 40 19.92 18.23 0.47
C ILE A 40 20.44 18.19 1.92
N ASP A 41 21.15 19.21 2.36
CA ASP A 41 21.69 19.28 3.73
C ASP A 41 20.65 19.68 4.77
N ARG A 42 19.46 20.13 4.33
CA ARG A 42 18.31 20.47 5.20
C ARG A 42 17.30 19.32 5.33
N LEU A 43 17.28 18.41 4.39
CA LEU A 43 16.34 17.27 4.40
C LEU A 43 16.57 16.33 5.58
N PRO A 44 17.79 15.83 5.87
CA PRO A 44 18.03 15.01 7.05
C PRO A 44 17.88 15.81 8.35
N LEU A 45 17.52 15.13 9.43
CA LEU A 45 17.45 15.77 10.75
C LEU A 45 18.81 16.32 11.24
N GLY A 46 19.89 15.74 10.78
CA GLY A 46 21.27 16.09 11.16
C GLY A 46 21.62 15.56 12.56
N ASN A 47 21.00 16.11 13.61
CA ASN A 47 21.22 15.64 14.99
C ASN A 47 20.02 14.81 15.49
N PRO A 48 20.18 13.49 15.71
CA PRO A 48 19.12 12.61 16.20
C PRO A 48 18.51 13.01 17.55
N SER A 49 19.27 13.73 18.41
CA SER A 49 18.74 14.18 19.70
C SER A 49 17.59 15.17 19.59
N LYS A 50 17.40 15.79 18.43
CA LYS A 50 16.25 16.66 18.15
C LYS A 50 14.91 15.91 18.16
N LEU A 51 14.91 14.59 18.02
CA LEU A 51 13.70 13.76 18.20
C LEU A 51 13.13 13.89 19.62
N ALA A 52 13.88 14.37 20.60
CA ALA A 52 13.45 14.49 21.99
C ALA A 52 12.20 15.35 22.18
N ASP A 53 11.92 16.30 21.28
CA ASP A 53 10.70 17.13 21.36
C ASP A 53 9.42 16.32 21.04
N LEU A 54 9.50 15.29 20.18
CA LEU A 54 8.39 14.37 19.92
C LEU A 54 8.04 13.52 21.14
N TYR A 55 8.99 13.26 22.04
CA TYR A 55 8.78 12.46 23.26
C TYR A 55 8.20 13.27 24.42
N ARG A 56 7.95 14.56 24.23
CA ARG A 56 7.17 15.40 25.14
C ARG A 56 5.67 15.29 24.87
N LEU A 57 5.30 14.76 23.71
CA LEU A 57 3.92 14.53 23.33
C LEU A 57 3.47 13.17 23.89
N SER A 58 2.34 13.13 24.58
CA SER A 58 1.66 11.88 24.88
C SER A 58 1.05 11.27 23.59
N PHE A 59 0.64 10.02 23.65
CA PHE A 59 -0.08 9.42 22.52
C PHE A 59 -1.41 10.14 22.27
N ASP A 60 -2.08 10.61 23.33
CA ASP A 60 -3.31 11.40 23.21
C ASP A 60 -3.06 12.74 22.51
N ASP A 61 -1.95 13.45 22.79
CA ASP A 61 -1.59 14.68 22.08
C ASP A 61 -1.39 14.42 20.58
N ILE A 62 -0.81 13.28 20.22
CA ILE A 62 -0.65 12.86 18.81
C ILE A 62 -2.01 12.59 18.17
N LEU A 63 -2.91 11.92 18.88
CA LEU A 63 -4.27 11.65 18.40
C LEU A 63 -5.08 12.95 18.24
N ASP A 64 -4.97 13.88 19.17
CA ASP A 64 -5.65 15.19 19.09
C ASP A 64 -5.14 15.99 17.88
N TYR A 65 -3.83 15.99 17.64
CA TYR A 65 -3.26 16.59 16.46
C TYR A 65 -3.77 15.92 15.17
N ALA A 66 -3.83 14.57 15.14
CA ALA A 66 -4.30 13.82 13.98
C ALA A 66 -5.79 14.11 13.68
N VAL A 67 -6.64 14.18 14.69
CA VAL A 67 -8.06 14.53 14.54
C VAL A 67 -8.21 15.95 13.99
N ALA A 68 -7.50 16.93 14.58
CA ALA A 68 -7.51 18.30 14.09
C ALA A 68 -7.02 18.41 12.63
N LEU A 69 -6.00 17.65 12.26
CA LEU A 69 -5.56 17.54 10.88
C LEU A 69 -6.65 16.95 9.98
N GLY A 70 -7.36 15.91 10.46
CA GLY A 70 -8.48 15.29 9.73
C GLY A 70 -9.60 16.28 9.40
N GLU A 71 -9.95 17.15 10.34
CA GLU A 71 -10.92 18.23 10.13
C GLU A 71 -10.44 19.24 9.06
N ARG A 72 -9.14 19.59 9.09
CA ARG A 72 -8.52 20.48 8.10
C ARG A 72 -8.39 19.84 6.71
N LEU A 73 -8.28 18.50 6.64
CA LEU A 73 -8.23 17.75 5.38
C LEU A 73 -9.62 17.39 4.82
N ALA A 74 -10.72 17.95 5.37
CA ALA A 74 -12.04 17.86 4.76
C ALA A 74 -11.97 18.43 3.36
N PHE A 75 -12.19 17.59 2.33
CA PHE A 75 -11.91 17.88 0.93
C PHE A 75 -12.57 19.17 0.45
N ASP A 76 -13.83 19.39 0.81
CA ASP A 76 -14.61 20.57 0.35
C ASP A 76 -14.09 21.90 0.93
N ASN A 77 -13.28 21.85 1.99
CA ASN A 77 -12.75 23.02 2.68
C ASN A 77 -11.22 23.16 2.54
N ASN A 78 -10.55 22.28 1.79
CA ASN A 78 -9.09 22.28 1.66
C ASN A 78 -8.67 22.54 0.20
N ALA A 79 -8.29 23.79 -0.09
CA ALA A 79 -7.89 24.21 -1.43
C ALA A 79 -6.67 23.46 -1.96
N TYR A 80 -5.72 23.06 -1.08
CA TYR A 80 -4.53 22.32 -1.50
C TYR A 80 -4.87 20.91 -1.94
N LEU A 81 -5.79 20.23 -1.25
CA LEU A 81 -6.27 18.92 -1.66
C LEU A 81 -7.11 18.98 -2.94
N GLN A 82 -7.90 20.04 -3.12
CA GLN A 82 -8.68 20.25 -4.35
C GLN A 82 -7.75 20.43 -5.54
N GLU A 83 -6.73 21.30 -5.42
CA GLU A 83 -5.71 21.51 -6.46
C GLU A 83 -4.96 20.20 -6.76
N ALA A 84 -4.48 19.49 -5.74
CA ALA A 84 -3.79 18.20 -5.91
C ALA A 84 -4.68 17.16 -6.59
N CYS A 85 -5.98 17.11 -6.26
CA CYS A 85 -6.94 16.23 -6.89
C CYS A 85 -7.13 16.53 -8.37
N GLU A 86 -7.31 17.81 -8.74
CA GLU A 86 -7.48 18.24 -10.13
C GLU A 86 -6.24 17.92 -10.98
N LEU A 87 -5.05 18.16 -10.44
CA LEU A 87 -3.78 17.81 -11.10
C LEU A 87 -3.60 16.28 -11.23
N SER A 88 -4.05 15.53 -10.23
CA SER A 88 -4.03 14.07 -10.27
C SER A 88 -4.96 13.49 -11.35
N PHE A 89 -5.98 14.21 -11.82
CA PHE A 89 -6.79 13.77 -12.97
C PHE A 89 -5.97 13.56 -14.24
N LEU A 90 -4.85 14.26 -14.38
CA LEU A 90 -3.96 14.13 -15.54
C LEU A 90 -3.05 12.90 -15.42
N THR A 91 -2.54 12.61 -14.24
CA THR A 91 -1.47 11.64 -14.02
C THR A 91 -1.93 10.31 -13.41
N ALA A 92 -3.09 10.29 -12.73
CA ALA A 92 -3.59 9.07 -12.12
C ALA A 92 -4.01 8.04 -13.18
N PRO A 93 -3.75 6.75 -12.92
CA PRO A 93 -4.16 5.68 -13.83
C PRO A 93 -5.67 5.41 -13.81
N THR A 94 -6.39 5.99 -12.84
CA THR A 94 -7.85 5.85 -12.67
C THR A 94 -8.59 7.10 -13.16
N THR A 95 -9.92 7.03 -13.23
CA THR A 95 -10.76 8.13 -13.69
C THR A 95 -10.93 9.22 -12.63
N PRO A 96 -11.26 10.46 -13.03
CA PRO A 96 -11.48 11.58 -12.10
C PRO A 96 -12.47 11.26 -10.97
N THR A 97 -13.53 10.48 -11.25
CA THR A 97 -14.53 10.10 -10.26
C THR A 97 -13.92 9.27 -9.13
N ILE A 98 -13.09 8.26 -9.48
CA ILE A 98 -12.40 7.40 -8.50
C ILE A 98 -11.34 8.21 -7.74
N VAL A 99 -10.57 9.04 -8.44
CA VAL A 99 -9.57 9.92 -7.82
C VAL A 99 -10.23 10.82 -6.79
N LYS A 100 -11.29 11.54 -7.16
CA LYS A 100 -12.03 12.44 -6.25
C LYS A 100 -12.56 11.67 -5.03
N ALA A 101 -13.17 10.50 -5.22
CA ALA A 101 -13.65 9.67 -4.12
C ALA A 101 -12.51 9.29 -3.15
N SER A 102 -11.31 9.00 -3.66
CA SER A 102 -10.13 8.70 -2.85
C SER A 102 -9.68 9.89 -2.00
N TYR A 103 -9.67 11.12 -2.58
CA TYR A 103 -9.35 12.33 -1.82
C TYR A 103 -10.39 12.65 -0.74
N MET A 104 -11.68 12.49 -1.04
CA MET A 104 -12.76 12.68 -0.07
C MET A 104 -12.68 11.70 1.11
N GLY A 105 -12.10 10.52 0.89
CA GLY A 105 -11.91 9.50 1.92
C GLY A 105 -10.75 9.75 2.89
N LEU A 106 -9.81 10.66 2.58
CA LEU A 106 -8.57 10.82 3.34
C LEU A 106 -8.81 11.16 4.81
N GLN A 107 -9.73 12.08 5.13
CA GLN A 107 -10.02 12.49 6.49
C GLN A 107 -10.41 11.31 7.42
N ASN A 108 -11.02 10.25 6.86
CA ASN A 108 -11.47 9.10 7.66
C ASN A 108 -10.30 8.28 8.23
N LEU A 109 -9.10 8.41 7.67
CA LEU A 109 -7.89 7.73 8.14
C LEU A 109 -7.33 8.34 9.43
N LEU A 110 -7.73 9.58 9.74
CA LEU A 110 -7.26 10.35 10.90
C LEU A 110 -8.20 10.24 12.10
N ARG A 111 -9.15 9.34 12.05
CA ARG A 111 -10.02 9.07 13.20
C ARG A 111 -9.23 8.45 14.35
N ARG A 112 -9.53 8.90 15.57
CA ARG A 112 -8.89 8.43 16.81
C ARG A 112 -8.95 6.90 16.95
N ASP A 113 -10.12 6.30 16.73
CA ASP A 113 -10.35 4.87 16.85
C ASP A 113 -9.52 4.07 15.83
N VAL A 114 -9.43 4.53 14.58
CA VAL A 114 -8.65 3.88 13.50
C VAL A 114 -7.15 3.88 13.83
N ILE A 115 -6.62 5.02 14.29
CA ILE A 115 -5.20 5.14 14.65
C ILE A 115 -4.88 4.31 15.90
N THR A 116 -5.75 4.35 16.91
CA THR A 116 -5.56 3.56 18.14
C THR A 116 -5.56 2.07 17.84
N GLU A 117 -6.54 1.56 17.06
CA GLU A 117 -6.59 0.15 16.64
C GLU A 117 -5.29 -0.27 15.92
N MET A 118 -4.78 0.57 15.01
CA MET A 118 -3.54 0.31 14.29
C MET A 118 -2.33 0.19 15.23
N VAL A 119 -2.21 1.10 16.19
CA VAL A 119 -1.08 1.10 17.13
C VAL A 119 -1.16 -0.06 18.10
N GLU A 120 -2.34 -0.31 18.68
CA GLU A 120 -2.54 -1.40 19.64
C GLU A 120 -2.26 -2.77 19.03
N SER A 121 -2.71 -3.00 17.78
CA SER A 121 -2.50 -4.31 17.13
C SER A 121 -1.05 -4.55 16.70
N ALA A 122 -0.29 -3.51 16.33
CA ALA A 122 1.05 -3.68 15.76
C ALA A 122 2.19 -3.47 16.75
N VAL A 123 2.05 -2.53 17.68
CA VAL A 123 3.13 -2.09 18.58
C VAL A 123 2.72 -2.21 20.05
N GLY A 124 1.50 -1.78 20.41
CA GLY A 124 1.03 -1.53 21.75
C GLY A 124 1.35 -0.09 22.18
N VAL A 125 0.34 0.65 22.63
CA VAL A 125 0.49 2.06 23.06
C VAL A 125 1.49 2.18 24.22
N GLU A 126 1.48 1.21 25.14
CA GLU A 126 2.37 1.20 26.29
C GLU A 126 3.86 1.23 25.90
N TYR A 127 4.25 0.60 24.79
CA TYR A 127 5.64 0.63 24.31
C TYR A 127 6.04 1.96 23.65
N LEU A 128 5.08 2.77 23.23
CA LEU A 128 5.33 4.12 22.73
C LEU A 128 5.39 5.13 23.87
N GLU A 129 4.58 4.94 24.90
CA GLU A 129 4.48 5.88 26.03
C GLU A 129 5.62 5.71 27.05
N GLY A 130 6.11 4.50 27.25
CA GLY A 130 7.11 4.25 28.26
C GLY A 130 7.92 2.98 28.08
N TRP A 131 8.69 2.68 29.10
CA TRP A 131 9.40 1.42 29.24
C TRP A 131 8.45 0.38 29.84
N VAL A 132 8.26 -0.74 29.13
CA VAL A 132 7.42 -1.85 29.56
C VAL A 132 8.26 -2.92 30.21
N ASN A 133 7.96 -3.23 31.46
CA ASN A 133 8.68 -4.24 32.24
C ASN A 133 8.35 -5.66 31.77
N ARG A 134 9.40 -6.47 31.62
CA ARG A 134 9.32 -7.90 31.40
C ARG A 134 10.29 -8.62 32.33
N GLN A 135 9.83 -9.68 32.96
CA GLN A 135 10.70 -10.55 33.76
C GLN A 135 11.10 -11.76 32.94
N LEU A 136 12.41 -12.01 32.85
CA LEU A 136 12.95 -13.20 32.17
C LEU A 136 12.96 -14.40 33.12
N LEU A 137 13.10 -15.61 32.57
CA LEU A 137 13.08 -16.86 33.34
C LEU A 137 14.21 -16.95 34.34
N ASP A 138 15.35 -16.30 34.11
CA ASP A 138 16.50 -16.27 35.01
C ASP A 138 16.38 -15.16 36.09
N GLY A 139 15.23 -14.50 36.17
CA GLY A 139 14.97 -13.41 37.11
C GLY A 139 15.52 -12.05 36.70
N THR A 140 16.13 -11.92 35.53
CA THR A 140 16.56 -10.63 35.01
C THR A 140 15.35 -9.77 34.69
N GLU A 141 15.34 -8.54 35.17
CA GLU A 141 14.34 -7.54 34.77
C GLU A 141 14.76 -6.88 33.47
N LEU A 142 13.84 -6.86 32.52
CA LEU A 142 14.01 -6.27 31.20
C LEU A 142 12.92 -5.22 30.97
N GLU A 143 13.32 -4.01 30.66
CA GLU A 143 12.42 -2.99 30.15
C GLU A 143 12.57 -2.87 28.64
N VAL A 144 11.44 -2.76 27.93
CA VAL A 144 11.42 -2.61 26.46
C VAL A 144 10.63 -1.37 26.08
N ARG A 145 11.16 -0.59 25.14
CA ARG A 145 10.47 0.57 24.58
C ARG A 145 10.68 0.65 23.06
N CYS A 146 9.64 1.14 22.35
CA CYS A 146 9.71 1.43 20.92
C CYS A 146 10.02 2.92 20.71
N PHE A 147 11.08 3.21 19.96
CA PHE A 147 11.49 4.56 19.60
C PHE A 147 11.29 4.81 18.11
N GLY A 148 11.05 6.05 17.72
CA GLY A 148 11.05 6.48 16.33
C GLY A 148 12.43 6.44 15.68
N ALA A 149 12.43 6.44 14.37
CA ALA A 149 13.62 6.43 13.53
C ALA A 149 13.65 7.65 12.62
N ARG A 150 14.81 7.94 12.04
CA ARG A 150 14.94 8.87 10.89
C ARG A 150 14.66 8.07 9.64
N THR A 151 13.56 8.39 8.96
CA THR A 151 13.00 7.56 7.89
C THR A 151 12.95 8.32 6.57
N LEU A 152 13.18 7.61 5.48
CA LEU A 152 12.82 8.04 4.14
C LEU A 152 11.69 7.17 3.61
N HIS A 153 10.65 7.79 3.08
CA HIS A 153 9.55 7.10 2.43
C HIS A 153 9.56 7.37 0.93
N ILE A 154 9.70 6.32 0.14
CA ILE A 154 9.52 6.35 -1.31
C ILE A 154 8.10 5.86 -1.58
N VAL A 155 7.18 6.79 -1.83
CA VAL A 155 5.75 6.50 -1.94
C VAL A 155 5.38 6.15 -3.38
N ALA A 156 4.48 5.18 -3.56
CA ALA A 156 3.90 4.88 -4.86
C ALA A 156 2.73 5.85 -5.16
N GLY A 157 2.62 6.29 -6.41
CA GLY A 157 1.61 7.27 -6.82
C GLY A 157 0.35 6.67 -7.45
N ASN A 158 0.04 5.41 -7.16
CA ASN A 158 -1.18 4.76 -7.65
C ASN A 158 -2.35 4.82 -6.66
N ALA A 159 -2.09 5.24 -5.42
CA ALA A 159 -3.11 5.36 -4.38
C ALA A 159 -2.83 6.57 -3.49
N VAL A 160 -3.70 7.56 -3.54
CA VAL A 160 -3.63 8.84 -2.80
C VAL A 160 -3.46 8.65 -1.30
N ALA A 161 -4.16 7.66 -0.73
CA ALA A 161 -4.13 7.36 0.70
C ALA A 161 -2.74 6.97 1.23
N LEU A 162 -1.82 6.48 0.40
CA LEU A 162 -0.48 6.05 0.84
C LEU A 162 0.35 7.20 1.40
N SER A 163 0.22 8.41 0.85
CA SER A 163 0.90 9.60 1.37
C SER A 163 0.46 9.92 2.81
N LEU A 164 -0.85 9.94 3.06
CA LEU A 164 -1.37 10.19 4.40
C LEU A 164 -1.08 9.05 5.37
N TRP A 165 -1.21 7.81 4.92
CA TRP A 165 -0.90 6.63 5.73
C TRP A 165 0.56 6.62 6.21
N THR A 166 1.47 7.00 5.32
CA THR A 166 2.88 7.19 5.65
C THR A 166 3.08 8.26 6.72
N ILE A 167 2.41 9.41 6.60
CA ILE A 167 2.48 10.50 7.59
C ILE A 167 1.97 10.01 8.95
N ILE A 168 0.80 9.36 9.01
CA ILE A 168 0.22 8.84 10.26
C ILE A 168 1.19 7.89 10.96
N ARG A 169 1.78 6.93 10.24
CA ARG A 169 2.74 5.97 10.80
C ARG A 169 3.96 6.66 11.43
N ASN A 170 4.47 7.70 10.78
CA ASN A 170 5.60 8.46 11.33
C ASN A 170 5.21 9.29 12.55
N MET A 171 4.03 9.90 12.56
CA MET A 171 3.53 10.66 13.73
C MET A 171 3.43 9.76 14.96
N VAL A 172 2.75 8.61 14.86
CA VAL A 172 2.53 7.71 16.01
C VAL A 172 3.82 7.09 16.53
N LEU A 173 4.79 6.84 15.66
CA LEU A 173 6.11 6.31 16.05
C LEU A 173 7.07 7.39 16.56
N ARG A 174 6.69 8.67 16.53
CA ARG A 174 7.59 9.77 16.88
C ARG A 174 8.88 9.76 16.04
N SER A 175 8.72 9.55 14.73
CA SER A 175 9.81 9.47 13.74
C SER A 175 10.02 10.79 13.03
N ASP A 176 11.26 11.03 12.60
CA ASP A 176 11.55 12.07 11.62
C ASP A 176 11.44 11.50 10.20
N ALA A 177 10.64 12.12 9.36
CA ALA A 177 10.29 11.57 8.06
C ALA A 177 10.62 12.50 6.91
N ILE A 178 11.25 11.94 5.87
CA ILE A 178 11.36 12.54 4.55
C ILE A 178 10.45 11.73 3.61
N ILE A 179 9.50 12.38 2.96
CA ILE A 179 8.65 11.76 1.94
C ILE A 179 9.13 12.18 0.56
N LYS A 180 9.56 11.20 -0.23
CA LYS A 180 9.83 11.38 -1.65
C LYS A 180 8.51 11.22 -2.41
N ALA A 181 7.99 12.33 -2.92
CA ALA A 181 6.79 12.33 -3.76
C ALA A 181 7.04 11.58 -5.08
N PRO A 182 6.10 10.75 -5.55
CA PRO A 182 6.22 10.06 -6.83
C PRO A 182 5.93 11.01 -8.01
N SER A 183 6.50 10.70 -9.18
CA SER A 183 6.36 11.55 -10.38
C SER A 183 4.95 11.59 -10.97
N ASN A 184 4.11 10.63 -10.64
CA ASN A 184 2.70 10.57 -11.05
C ASN A 184 1.72 11.06 -9.98
N ASP A 185 2.22 11.46 -8.81
CA ASP A 185 1.46 12.16 -7.76
C ASP A 185 2.40 13.07 -6.94
N PRO A 186 2.94 14.15 -7.53
CA PRO A 186 3.89 15.02 -6.84
C PRO A 186 3.22 15.99 -5.85
N PHE A 187 1.89 16.08 -5.82
CA PHE A 187 1.16 17.13 -5.09
C PHE A 187 0.52 16.65 -3.79
N THR A 188 0.04 15.40 -3.69
CA THR A 188 -0.76 14.94 -2.55
C THR A 188 -0.03 15.06 -1.22
N ALA A 189 1.19 14.53 -1.11
CA ALA A 189 1.96 14.61 0.12
C ALA A 189 2.28 16.06 0.51
N ALA A 190 2.59 16.91 -0.50
CA ALA A 190 2.84 18.33 -0.28
C ALA A 190 1.58 19.08 0.18
N ALA A 191 0.39 18.77 -0.37
CA ALA A 191 -0.88 19.37 0.04
C ALA A 191 -1.22 19.04 1.51
N ILE A 192 -1.01 17.78 1.92
CA ILE A 192 -1.20 17.36 3.32
C ILE A 192 -0.21 18.09 4.23
N ALA A 193 1.08 18.11 3.87
CA ALA A 193 2.11 18.76 4.67
C ALA A 193 1.91 20.29 4.76
N ARG A 194 1.46 20.96 3.69
CA ARG A 194 1.06 22.38 3.74
C ARG A 194 -0.08 22.63 4.72
N THR A 195 -1.08 21.75 4.72
CA THR A 195 -2.18 21.83 5.70
C THR A 195 -1.66 21.72 7.14
N MET A 196 -0.66 20.84 7.40
CA MET A 196 -0.01 20.74 8.70
C MET A 196 0.75 22.03 9.06
N VAL A 197 1.44 22.64 8.09
CA VAL A 197 2.15 23.92 8.29
C VAL A 197 1.18 25.04 8.62
N ASP A 198 0.08 25.18 7.86
CA ASP A 198 -0.95 26.20 8.13
C ASP A 198 -1.65 26.00 9.48
N MET A 199 -1.77 24.76 9.91
CA MET A 199 -2.38 24.41 11.20
C MET A 199 -1.46 24.75 12.38
N ALA A 200 -0.19 24.32 12.31
CA ALA A 200 0.75 24.49 13.41
C ALA A 200 2.21 24.29 12.93
N PRO A 201 2.86 25.31 12.36
CA PRO A 201 4.20 25.20 11.74
C PRO A 201 5.28 24.78 12.75
N ASP A 202 5.16 25.23 13.99
CA ASP A 202 6.14 24.94 15.05
C ASP A 202 5.84 23.69 15.88
N HIS A 203 4.71 23.01 15.61
CA HIS A 203 4.37 21.77 16.31
C HIS A 203 5.39 20.67 16.00
N PRO A 204 5.84 19.85 16.99
CA PRO A 204 6.85 18.81 16.75
C PRO A 204 6.49 17.87 15.59
N LEU A 205 5.23 17.43 15.46
CA LEU A 205 4.78 16.57 14.37
C LEU A 205 4.90 17.22 12.99
N THR A 206 4.72 18.53 12.87
CA THR A 206 4.95 19.29 11.62
C THR A 206 6.46 19.44 11.35
N ARG A 207 7.24 19.73 12.38
CA ARG A 207 8.69 19.96 12.27
C ARG A 207 9.50 18.70 11.98
N HIS A 208 8.96 17.52 12.25
CA HIS A 208 9.56 16.24 11.93
C HIS A 208 9.02 15.61 10.64
N LEU A 209 8.50 16.45 9.73
CA LEU A 209 8.08 16.05 8.40
C LEU A 209 8.76 16.92 7.34
N SER A 210 9.32 16.27 6.33
CA SER A 210 9.76 16.89 5.08
C SER A 210 9.14 16.16 3.90
N VAL A 211 8.71 16.91 2.88
CA VAL A 211 8.18 16.39 1.62
C VAL A 211 8.96 17.02 0.48
N ALA A 212 9.54 16.21 -0.39
CA ALA A 212 10.34 16.70 -1.51
C ALA A 212 10.13 15.80 -2.74
N TYR A 213 10.36 16.38 -3.90
CA TYR A 213 10.46 15.66 -5.15
C TYR A 213 11.90 15.70 -5.68
N TRP A 214 12.38 14.56 -6.15
CA TRP A 214 13.54 14.42 -7.02
C TRP A 214 13.34 13.27 -7.99
N LYS A 215 13.99 13.35 -9.13
CA LYS A 215 13.90 12.30 -10.15
C LYS A 215 14.52 11.01 -9.60
N GLY A 216 13.74 9.93 -9.63
CA GLY A 216 14.28 8.60 -9.26
C GLY A 216 15.44 8.21 -10.18
N GLY A 217 16.53 7.72 -9.59
CA GLY A 217 17.75 7.41 -10.31
C GLY A 217 18.74 8.59 -10.42
N ASP A 218 18.51 9.71 -9.73
CA ASP A 218 19.55 10.71 -9.49
C ASP A 218 20.56 10.15 -8.48
N GLN A 219 21.51 9.35 -9.01
CA GLN A 219 22.48 8.63 -8.18
C GLN A 219 23.32 9.56 -7.31
N ALA A 220 23.70 10.73 -7.81
CA ALA A 220 24.53 11.66 -7.07
C ALA A 220 23.79 12.21 -5.83
N PHE A 221 22.53 12.56 -6.00
CA PHE A 221 21.65 13.00 -4.92
C PHE A 221 21.35 11.86 -3.93
N GLU A 222 20.95 10.72 -4.46
CA GLU A 222 20.54 9.57 -3.64
C GLU A 222 21.71 9.00 -2.84
N GLN A 223 22.93 8.92 -3.40
CA GLN A 223 24.13 8.51 -2.68
C GLN A 223 24.49 9.44 -1.51
N ARG A 224 24.22 10.73 -1.63
CA ARG A 224 24.44 11.69 -0.53
C ARG A 224 23.38 11.56 0.56
N LEU A 225 22.12 11.39 0.17
CA LEU A 225 21.00 11.34 1.11
C LEU A 225 20.86 9.96 1.79
N TYR A 226 21.02 8.86 1.05
CA TYR A 226 20.76 7.49 1.54
C TYR A 226 21.98 6.94 2.31
N GLN A 227 22.34 7.63 3.37
CA GLN A 227 23.47 7.29 4.23
C GLN A 227 23.02 7.05 5.66
N PRO A 228 23.63 6.09 6.41
CA PRO A 228 23.28 5.78 7.80
C PRO A 228 23.37 6.97 8.75
N GLN A 229 24.28 7.93 8.49
CA GLN A 229 24.33 9.16 9.27
C GLN A 229 23.12 10.05 9.07
N ASN A 230 22.42 9.95 7.93
CA ASN A 230 21.25 10.75 7.60
C ASN A 230 19.94 10.04 7.96
N LEU A 231 19.88 8.74 7.70
CA LEU A 231 18.69 7.91 7.76
C LEU A 231 18.98 6.59 8.49
N GLU A 232 18.00 6.05 9.17
CA GLU A 232 18.07 4.71 9.79
C GLU A 232 17.27 3.70 9.00
N LYS A 233 16.18 4.15 8.31
CA LYS A 233 15.30 3.27 7.54
C LYS A 233 14.83 3.91 6.25
N ILE A 234 14.72 3.11 5.21
CA ILE A 234 14.03 3.44 3.96
C ILE A 234 12.78 2.55 3.88
N VAL A 235 11.61 3.15 3.75
CA VAL A 235 10.34 2.45 3.51
C VAL A 235 9.97 2.73 2.05
N ALA A 236 9.99 1.70 1.22
CA ALA A 236 9.83 1.87 -0.22
C ALA A 236 8.66 1.08 -0.78
N TRP A 237 7.82 1.77 -1.57
CA TRP A 237 6.71 1.23 -2.34
C TRP A 237 7.04 1.37 -3.81
N GLY A 238 6.95 0.31 -4.58
CA GLY A 238 7.19 0.45 -6.01
C GLY A 238 7.26 -0.86 -6.78
N GLY A 239 7.45 -0.75 -8.09
CA GLY A 239 7.69 -1.89 -8.96
C GLY A 239 9.11 -2.45 -8.85
N PHE A 240 9.37 -3.60 -9.46
CA PHE A 240 10.66 -4.31 -9.41
C PHE A 240 11.89 -3.43 -9.69
N ALA A 241 11.82 -2.59 -10.72
CA ALA A 241 12.92 -1.70 -11.08
C ALA A 241 13.24 -0.69 -9.98
N ALA A 242 12.20 -0.12 -9.35
CA ALA A 242 12.37 0.83 -8.24
C ALA A 242 12.94 0.14 -6.99
N MET A 243 12.44 -1.06 -6.65
CA MET A 243 12.96 -1.83 -5.51
C MET A 243 14.41 -2.23 -5.72
N LYS A 244 14.75 -2.78 -6.89
CA LYS A 244 16.13 -3.12 -7.26
C LYS A 244 17.05 -1.88 -7.21
N HIS A 245 16.54 -0.72 -7.62
CA HIS A 245 17.32 0.53 -7.57
C HIS A 245 17.61 0.95 -6.12
N VAL A 246 16.61 0.90 -5.22
CA VAL A 246 16.79 1.28 -3.81
C VAL A 246 17.70 0.31 -3.07
N THR A 247 17.60 -0.99 -3.37
CA THR A 247 18.42 -2.02 -2.71
C THR A 247 19.93 -1.78 -2.83
N GLN A 248 20.39 -1.14 -3.93
CA GLN A 248 21.83 -0.85 -4.12
C GLN A 248 22.42 0.11 -3.07
N TYR A 249 21.59 0.89 -2.36
CA TYR A 249 22.02 1.84 -1.32
C TYR A 249 22.03 1.24 0.09
N ILE A 250 21.52 0.02 0.24
CA ILE A 250 21.40 -0.60 1.56
C ILE A 250 22.76 -1.06 2.05
N GLN A 251 23.11 -0.65 3.26
CA GLN A 251 24.39 -0.88 3.90
C GLN A 251 24.19 -1.00 5.43
N PRO A 252 25.19 -1.49 6.18
CA PRO A 252 25.10 -1.58 7.64
C PRO A 252 24.67 -0.24 8.28
N GLY A 253 23.63 -0.30 9.12
CA GLY A 253 23.02 0.87 9.75
C GLY A 253 21.88 1.54 8.97
N LEU A 254 21.57 1.08 7.75
CA LEU A 254 20.43 1.54 6.96
C LEU A 254 19.55 0.33 6.56
N GLU A 255 18.38 0.23 7.16
CA GLU A 255 17.41 -0.85 6.89
C GLU A 255 16.46 -0.48 5.74
N LEU A 256 16.17 -1.44 4.86
CA LEU A 256 15.08 -1.35 3.88
C LEU A 256 13.86 -2.11 4.37
N ILE A 257 12.73 -1.42 4.39
CA ILE A 257 11.39 -2.02 4.52
C ILE A 257 10.75 -1.92 3.15
N SER A 258 10.84 -3.01 2.38
CA SER A 258 10.28 -3.06 1.02
C SER A 258 8.84 -3.55 1.06
N LEU A 259 8.00 -2.84 0.30
CA LEU A 259 6.63 -3.23 -0.02
C LEU A 259 6.62 -3.50 -1.52
N ASP A 260 6.94 -4.76 -1.84
CA ASP A 260 7.30 -5.22 -3.16
C ASP A 260 6.10 -5.24 -4.11
N PRO A 261 6.33 -5.25 -5.43
CA PRO A 261 5.24 -5.44 -6.37
C PRO A 261 4.63 -6.83 -6.22
N LYS A 262 3.34 -6.85 -5.99
CA LYS A 262 2.55 -8.06 -5.73
C LYS A 262 1.38 -8.17 -6.69
N ARG A 263 0.79 -9.36 -6.75
CA ARG A 263 -0.44 -9.66 -7.47
C ARG A 263 -1.40 -10.39 -6.57
N SER A 264 -2.68 -10.29 -6.89
CA SER A 264 -3.73 -10.96 -6.13
C SER A 264 -4.52 -11.90 -7.02
N THR A 265 -5.06 -12.93 -6.41
CA THR A 265 -5.87 -13.97 -7.03
C THR A 265 -7.15 -14.18 -6.22
N SER A 266 -8.08 -14.97 -6.75
CA SER A 266 -9.23 -15.44 -5.99
C SER A 266 -9.47 -16.92 -6.24
N ILE A 267 -10.07 -17.60 -5.27
CA ILE A 267 -10.44 -19.00 -5.33
C ILE A 267 -11.94 -19.11 -5.11
N ILE A 268 -12.65 -19.68 -6.08
CA ILE A 268 -14.08 -19.91 -6.05
C ILE A 268 -14.31 -21.41 -5.97
N GLY A 269 -14.76 -21.88 -4.81
CA GLY A 269 -15.07 -23.29 -4.61
C GLY A 269 -16.44 -23.70 -5.15
N GLN A 270 -16.65 -25.00 -5.21
CA GLN A 270 -17.84 -25.64 -5.76
C GLN A 270 -19.15 -25.10 -5.16
N GLY A 271 -19.18 -24.75 -3.86
CA GLY A 271 -20.36 -24.18 -3.21
C GLY A 271 -20.91 -22.89 -3.84
N ALA A 272 -20.15 -22.22 -4.71
CA ALA A 272 -20.66 -21.11 -5.51
C ALA A 272 -21.75 -21.54 -6.51
N PHE A 273 -21.77 -22.82 -6.87
CA PHE A 273 -22.66 -23.40 -7.89
C PHE A 273 -23.84 -24.18 -7.30
N ASP A 274 -24.03 -24.15 -5.97
CA ASP A 274 -25.14 -24.84 -5.32
C ASP A 274 -26.52 -24.31 -5.74
N SER A 275 -26.58 -23.04 -6.13
CA SER A 275 -27.77 -22.38 -6.66
C SER A 275 -27.41 -21.17 -7.51
N GLU A 276 -28.37 -20.70 -8.32
CA GLU A 276 -28.19 -19.43 -9.04
C GLU A 276 -27.98 -18.24 -8.10
N VAL A 277 -28.59 -18.26 -6.91
CA VAL A 277 -28.42 -17.19 -5.90
C VAL A 277 -26.99 -17.13 -5.40
N THR A 278 -26.41 -18.27 -5.01
CA THR A 278 -25.00 -18.33 -4.55
C THR A 278 -24.03 -17.96 -5.66
N MET A 279 -24.31 -18.38 -6.90
CA MET A 279 -23.48 -18.02 -8.06
C MET A 279 -23.49 -16.51 -8.32
N ARG A 280 -24.65 -15.86 -8.26
CA ARG A 280 -24.77 -14.40 -8.42
C ARG A 280 -24.11 -13.64 -7.25
N GLU A 281 -24.25 -14.13 -6.02
CA GLU A 281 -23.58 -13.54 -4.86
C GLU A 281 -22.06 -13.60 -5.02
N ALA A 282 -21.51 -14.77 -5.35
CA ALA A 282 -20.08 -14.94 -5.60
C ALA A 282 -19.60 -14.04 -6.74
N ALA A 283 -20.39 -13.89 -7.81
CA ALA A 283 -20.07 -13.00 -8.93
C ALA A 283 -19.99 -11.53 -8.53
N VAL A 284 -20.94 -11.03 -7.74
CA VAL A 284 -20.92 -9.64 -7.24
C VAL A 284 -19.70 -9.39 -6.35
N ARG A 285 -19.37 -10.32 -5.46
CA ARG A 285 -18.20 -10.24 -4.60
C ARG A 285 -16.91 -10.26 -5.41
N LEU A 286 -16.79 -11.16 -6.38
CA LEU A 286 -15.62 -11.25 -7.27
C LEU A 286 -15.47 -9.99 -8.13
N ALA A 287 -16.56 -9.45 -8.65
CA ALA A 287 -16.55 -8.20 -9.41
C ALA A 287 -15.97 -7.04 -8.59
N SER A 288 -16.24 -6.97 -7.29
CA SER A 288 -15.62 -5.99 -6.38
C SER A 288 -14.11 -6.21 -6.26
N ASP A 289 -13.65 -7.46 -6.10
CA ASP A 289 -12.22 -7.77 -5.98
C ASP A 289 -11.44 -7.53 -7.28
N ILE A 290 -12.09 -7.65 -8.44
CA ILE A 290 -11.50 -7.31 -9.74
C ILE A 290 -11.57 -5.80 -9.98
N GLY A 291 -12.75 -5.20 -9.85
CA GLY A 291 -13.06 -3.87 -10.35
C GLY A 291 -12.59 -2.72 -9.48
N ALA A 292 -12.30 -2.96 -8.19
CA ALA A 292 -11.90 -1.90 -7.26
C ALA A 292 -10.76 -1.04 -7.83
N ILE A 293 -10.92 0.30 -7.76
CA ILE A 293 -9.98 1.27 -8.33
C ILE A 293 -9.52 0.93 -9.76
N ASN A 294 -10.44 0.44 -10.60
CA ASN A 294 -10.17 -0.03 -11.96
C ASN A 294 -9.03 -1.07 -12.04
N GLN A 295 -8.92 -1.95 -11.02
CA GLN A 295 -7.87 -2.98 -10.91
C GLN A 295 -6.43 -2.43 -10.75
N LYS A 296 -6.24 -1.14 -10.46
CA LYS A 296 -4.91 -0.53 -10.31
C LYS A 296 -4.22 -0.83 -8.98
N GLY A 297 -4.89 -1.50 -8.05
CA GLY A 297 -4.31 -1.97 -6.79
C GLY A 297 -3.65 -3.34 -6.91
N CYS A 298 -2.58 -3.57 -6.14
CA CYS A 298 -1.98 -4.89 -6.00
C CYS A 298 -2.93 -5.93 -5.35
N VAL A 299 -3.89 -5.45 -4.56
CA VAL A 299 -4.93 -6.26 -3.91
C VAL A 299 -6.01 -6.75 -4.88
N CYS A 300 -6.12 -6.20 -6.08
CA CYS A 300 -7.16 -6.57 -7.03
C CYS A 300 -6.86 -7.91 -7.69
N ALA A 301 -7.87 -8.78 -7.75
CA ALA A 301 -7.76 -10.09 -8.37
C ALA A 301 -7.58 -9.99 -9.90
N ARG A 302 -6.72 -10.85 -10.45
CA ARG A 302 -6.41 -10.90 -11.88
C ARG A 302 -6.69 -12.27 -12.48
N THR A 303 -6.07 -13.32 -11.94
CA THR A 303 -6.37 -14.71 -12.27
C THR A 303 -7.24 -15.29 -11.17
N ILE A 304 -8.32 -15.93 -11.53
CA ILE A 304 -9.30 -16.49 -10.61
C ILE A 304 -9.44 -17.97 -10.88
N TYR A 305 -9.20 -18.80 -9.89
CA TYR A 305 -9.36 -20.25 -9.99
C TYR A 305 -10.74 -20.64 -9.52
N VAL A 306 -11.46 -21.34 -10.39
CA VAL A 306 -12.88 -21.65 -10.20
C VAL A 306 -13.08 -23.16 -10.22
N GLN A 307 -13.45 -23.74 -9.09
CA GLN A 307 -13.78 -25.18 -8.98
C GLN A 307 -15.15 -25.46 -9.62
N SER A 308 -15.21 -25.21 -10.93
CA SER A 308 -16.39 -25.47 -11.76
C SER A 308 -16.41 -26.89 -12.33
N GLY A 309 -15.24 -27.51 -12.39
CA GLY A 309 -14.98 -28.70 -13.19
C GLY A 309 -14.43 -28.33 -14.58
N THR A 310 -13.69 -29.25 -15.19
CA THR A 310 -13.07 -29.11 -16.51
C THR A 310 -13.85 -29.86 -17.62
N ASP A 311 -14.89 -30.58 -17.27
CA ASP A 311 -15.81 -31.21 -18.20
C ASP A 311 -16.76 -30.17 -18.87
N GLU A 312 -17.52 -30.60 -19.88
CA GLU A 312 -18.41 -29.74 -20.64
C GLU A 312 -19.41 -28.99 -19.73
N GLN A 313 -19.97 -29.65 -18.70
CA GLN A 313 -20.87 -29.00 -17.74
C GLN A 313 -20.15 -28.00 -16.85
N GLY A 314 -18.92 -28.31 -16.44
CA GLY A 314 -18.05 -27.43 -15.67
C GLY A 314 -17.72 -26.15 -16.43
N LEU A 315 -17.35 -26.28 -17.69
CA LEU A 315 -17.07 -25.16 -18.58
C LEU A 315 -18.32 -24.31 -18.86
N GLU A 316 -19.51 -24.90 -18.98
CA GLU A 316 -20.75 -24.15 -19.12
C GLU A 316 -21.07 -23.34 -17.84
N ARG A 317 -20.86 -23.96 -16.65
CA ARG A 317 -20.97 -23.25 -15.36
C ARG A 317 -20.00 -22.08 -15.29
N LEU A 318 -18.72 -22.29 -15.65
CA LEU A 318 -17.69 -21.25 -15.67
C LEU A 318 -18.08 -20.08 -16.58
N ASN A 319 -18.54 -20.39 -17.80
CA ASN A 319 -18.94 -19.39 -18.79
C ASN A 319 -20.17 -18.59 -18.33
N THR A 320 -21.11 -19.23 -17.64
CA THR A 320 -22.28 -18.57 -17.05
C THR A 320 -21.87 -17.69 -15.88
N PHE A 321 -21.01 -18.19 -15.00
CA PHE A 321 -20.45 -17.42 -13.90
C PHE A 321 -19.68 -16.20 -14.40
N GLY A 322 -18.86 -16.35 -15.45
CA GLY A 322 -18.13 -15.26 -16.09
C GLY A 322 -19.05 -14.14 -16.61
N ARG A 323 -20.23 -14.48 -17.16
CA ARG A 323 -21.23 -13.47 -17.54
C ARG A 323 -21.76 -12.71 -16.34
N TYR A 324 -22.09 -13.40 -15.24
CA TYR A 324 -22.56 -12.75 -14.02
C TYR A 324 -21.49 -11.84 -13.40
N VAL A 325 -20.21 -12.25 -13.42
CA VAL A 325 -19.09 -11.43 -12.96
C VAL A 325 -18.96 -10.17 -13.81
N TYR A 326 -19.04 -10.30 -15.13
CA TYR A 326 -18.96 -9.16 -16.04
C TYR A 326 -20.10 -8.16 -15.79
N ASP A 327 -21.36 -8.65 -15.73
CA ASP A 327 -22.52 -7.81 -15.48
C ASP A 327 -22.43 -7.09 -14.12
N ALA A 328 -22.00 -7.81 -13.09
CA ALA A 328 -21.77 -7.24 -11.77
C ALA A 328 -20.65 -6.20 -11.76
N MET A 329 -19.57 -6.42 -12.54
CA MET A 329 -18.47 -5.47 -12.66
C MET A 329 -18.91 -4.16 -13.34
N LEU A 330 -19.80 -4.23 -14.34
CA LEU A 330 -20.39 -3.04 -14.97
C LEU A 330 -21.33 -2.28 -14.02
N ALA A 331 -21.96 -2.99 -13.07
CA ALA A 331 -22.87 -2.41 -12.10
C ALA A 331 -22.20 -1.80 -10.86
N LEU A 332 -20.86 -1.90 -10.73
CA LEU A 332 -20.14 -1.32 -9.59
C LEU A 332 -20.34 0.19 -9.51
N PRO A 333 -20.42 0.76 -8.30
CA PRO A 333 -20.51 2.22 -8.12
C PRO A 333 -19.35 2.96 -8.80
N ASN A 334 -19.63 4.08 -9.46
CA ASN A 334 -18.63 4.87 -10.17
C ASN A 334 -17.49 5.42 -9.28
N SER A 335 -17.73 5.54 -7.98
CA SER A 335 -16.69 5.90 -6.99
C SER A 335 -15.67 4.76 -6.77
N ILE A 336 -15.99 3.54 -7.14
CA ILE A 336 -15.17 2.34 -6.98
C ILE A 336 -14.57 1.91 -8.31
N SER A 337 -15.39 1.87 -9.37
CA SER A 337 -15.02 1.32 -10.67
C SER A 337 -15.76 2.03 -11.80
N THR A 338 -15.05 2.32 -12.88
CA THR A 338 -15.62 2.96 -14.08
C THR A 338 -14.99 2.32 -15.32
N THR A 339 -15.47 2.66 -16.51
CA THR A 339 -14.71 2.37 -17.73
C THR A 339 -13.32 3.01 -17.61
N PRO A 340 -12.23 2.24 -17.87
CA PRO A 340 -10.87 2.76 -17.79
C PRO A 340 -10.66 3.99 -18.68
N LYS A 341 -9.90 4.97 -18.17
CA LYS A 341 -9.54 6.18 -18.92
C LYS A 341 -8.72 5.85 -20.18
N HIS A 342 -7.80 4.89 -20.03
CA HIS A 342 -6.95 4.36 -21.09
C HIS A 342 -6.85 2.86 -20.90
N TYR A 343 -7.50 2.09 -21.76
CA TYR A 343 -7.32 0.65 -21.79
C TYR A 343 -5.98 0.33 -22.49
N ASP A 344 -5.14 -0.46 -21.86
CA ASP A 344 -3.82 -0.77 -22.41
C ASP A 344 -3.93 -1.42 -23.80
N ARG A 345 -3.22 -0.89 -24.78
CA ARG A 345 -3.31 -1.34 -26.20
C ARG A 345 -2.78 -2.75 -26.39
N ASN A 346 -1.73 -3.14 -25.64
CA ASN A 346 -1.16 -4.49 -25.75
C ASN A 346 -2.13 -5.49 -25.10
N LEU A 347 -2.67 -5.16 -23.93
CA LEU A 347 -3.69 -5.98 -23.30
C LEU A 347 -4.91 -6.15 -24.22
N LYS A 348 -5.39 -5.05 -24.83
CA LYS A 348 -6.50 -5.12 -25.78
C LYS A 348 -6.20 -6.03 -26.96
N ALA A 349 -5.02 -5.93 -27.55
CA ALA A 349 -4.63 -6.77 -28.67
C ALA A 349 -4.60 -8.27 -28.28
N HIS A 350 -4.11 -8.59 -27.09
CA HIS A 350 -4.13 -9.97 -26.58
C HIS A 350 -5.56 -10.47 -26.36
N VAL A 351 -6.43 -9.64 -25.72
CA VAL A 351 -7.85 -10.00 -25.48
C VAL A 351 -8.60 -10.19 -26.82
N ASP A 352 -8.37 -9.33 -27.80
CA ASP A 352 -9.01 -9.44 -29.12
C ASP A 352 -8.51 -10.67 -29.90
N ALA A 353 -7.23 -11.05 -29.71
CA ALA A 353 -6.71 -12.28 -30.33
C ALA A 353 -7.38 -13.54 -29.78
N LEU A 354 -7.66 -13.61 -28.46
CA LEU A 354 -8.36 -14.77 -27.87
C LEU A 354 -9.78 -14.96 -28.42
N ARG A 355 -10.41 -13.92 -28.95
CA ARG A 355 -11.74 -14.04 -29.57
C ARG A 355 -11.75 -14.85 -30.86
N LEU A 356 -10.58 -14.98 -31.50
CA LEU A 356 -10.40 -15.79 -32.73
C LEU A 356 -10.19 -17.27 -32.39
N ASP A 357 -9.99 -17.60 -31.14
CA ASP A 357 -9.72 -18.94 -30.62
C ASP A 357 -10.77 -19.32 -29.57
N ASP A 358 -12.03 -19.38 -30.03
CA ASP A 358 -13.18 -19.58 -29.16
C ASP A 358 -13.34 -21.03 -28.65
N GLU A 359 -12.54 -21.95 -29.15
CA GLU A 359 -12.41 -23.31 -28.60
C GLU A 359 -11.71 -23.30 -27.24
N TRP A 360 -10.68 -22.43 -27.08
CA TRP A 360 -9.84 -22.40 -25.89
C TRP A 360 -10.21 -21.27 -24.89
N TYR A 361 -10.89 -20.23 -25.38
CA TYR A 361 -11.23 -19.07 -24.56
C TYR A 361 -12.62 -18.50 -24.89
N LYS A 362 -13.40 -18.20 -23.85
CA LYS A 362 -14.62 -17.41 -24.00
C LYS A 362 -14.39 -16.01 -23.42
N VAL A 363 -14.41 -15.00 -24.27
CA VAL A 363 -14.16 -13.61 -23.89
C VAL A 363 -15.47 -12.84 -23.81
N ILE A 364 -15.79 -12.32 -22.63
CA ILE A 364 -17.00 -11.57 -22.31
C ILE A 364 -16.64 -10.09 -22.13
N GLY A 365 -17.26 -9.19 -22.89
CA GLY A 365 -16.97 -7.75 -22.86
C GLY A 365 -15.64 -7.35 -23.52
N GLY A 366 -15.12 -6.17 -23.19
CA GLY A 366 -13.81 -5.67 -23.64
C GLY A 366 -13.74 -5.08 -25.04
N GLN A 367 -14.85 -5.02 -25.78
CA GLN A 367 -14.85 -4.50 -27.15
C GLN A 367 -14.61 -2.99 -27.18
N ALA A 368 -15.22 -2.25 -26.26
CA ALA A 368 -15.07 -0.81 -26.11
C ALA A 368 -13.97 -0.39 -25.10
N GLY A 369 -13.17 -1.34 -24.59
CA GLY A 369 -12.16 -1.06 -23.59
C GLY A 369 -12.72 -0.88 -22.17
N GLU A 370 -13.89 -1.43 -21.90
CA GLU A 370 -14.60 -1.34 -20.63
C GLU A 370 -14.13 -2.36 -19.58
N GLY A 371 -13.19 -3.23 -19.97
CA GLY A 371 -12.76 -4.40 -19.23
C GLY A 371 -13.39 -5.68 -19.75
N ALA A 372 -12.80 -6.83 -19.46
CA ALA A 372 -13.21 -8.13 -19.96
C ALA A 372 -13.09 -9.24 -18.93
N ILE A 373 -13.97 -10.23 -19.02
CA ILE A 373 -13.81 -11.51 -18.32
C ILE A 373 -13.47 -12.57 -19.36
N ILE A 374 -12.35 -13.24 -19.14
CA ILE A 374 -11.83 -14.30 -20.00
C ILE A 374 -12.03 -15.62 -19.26
N CYS A 375 -12.85 -16.52 -19.81
CA CYS A 375 -13.01 -17.86 -19.27
C CYS A 375 -12.13 -18.82 -20.09
N SER A 376 -11.06 -19.33 -19.48
CA SER A 376 -10.26 -20.41 -20.07
C SER A 376 -11.11 -21.66 -20.20
N GLN A 377 -10.98 -22.38 -21.31
CA GLN A 377 -11.62 -23.68 -21.52
C GLN A 377 -10.65 -24.83 -21.23
N LEU A 378 -9.47 -24.49 -20.70
CA LEU A 378 -8.44 -25.39 -20.19
C LEU A 378 -8.08 -24.97 -18.75
N PRO A 379 -7.55 -25.88 -17.93
CA PRO A 379 -7.16 -25.60 -16.55
C PRO A 379 -5.85 -24.78 -16.47
N GLU A 380 -5.66 -23.83 -17.38
CA GLU A 380 -4.47 -22.99 -17.49
C GLU A 380 -4.86 -21.52 -17.64
N PRO A 381 -4.11 -20.61 -17.00
CA PRO A 381 -4.29 -19.18 -17.19
C PRO A 381 -3.84 -18.75 -18.58
N VAL A 382 -4.38 -17.60 -19.04
CA VAL A 382 -3.91 -16.99 -20.29
C VAL A 382 -2.40 -16.73 -20.27
N PRO A 383 -1.68 -16.90 -21.38
CA PRO A 383 -0.20 -16.72 -21.43
C PRO A 383 0.27 -15.33 -20.99
N PHE A 384 -0.60 -14.32 -21.10
CA PHE A 384 -0.36 -12.95 -20.69
C PHE A 384 -1.00 -12.58 -19.35
N SER A 385 -1.25 -13.55 -18.47
CA SER A 385 -1.86 -13.34 -17.13
C SER A 385 -1.16 -12.24 -16.31
N THR A 386 0.13 -12.03 -16.57
CA THR A 386 0.92 -10.97 -15.93
C THR A 386 0.56 -9.55 -16.38
N LEU A 387 -0.12 -9.40 -17.52
CA LEU A 387 -0.55 -8.11 -18.09
C LEU A 387 -2.00 -7.77 -17.74
N LEU A 388 -2.74 -8.67 -17.10
CA LEU A 388 -4.14 -8.45 -16.74
C LEU A 388 -4.26 -7.22 -15.83
N ASP A 389 -5.05 -6.24 -16.27
CA ASP A 389 -5.29 -4.95 -15.66
C ASP A 389 -6.56 -4.33 -16.26
N ASP A 390 -6.89 -3.10 -15.88
CA ASP A 390 -7.99 -2.34 -16.49
C ASP A 390 -9.33 -3.10 -16.49
N ARG A 391 -9.70 -3.70 -15.35
CA ARG A 391 -10.93 -4.49 -15.19
C ARG A 391 -10.95 -5.75 -16.08
N THR A 392 -9.78 -6.30 -16.40
CA THR A 392 -9.66 -7.52 -17.17
C THR A 392 -9.16 -8.65 -16.31
N ALA A 393 -9.91 -9.74 -16.24
CA ALA A 393 -9.60 -10.89 -15.41
C ALA A 393 -9.79 -12.21 -16.16
N ASN A 394 -9.03 -13.21 -15.73
CA ASN A 394 -9.09 -14.56 -16.30
C ASN A 394 -9.66 -15.54 -15.27
N LEU A 395 -10.73 -16.21 -15.62
CA LEU A 395 -11.31 -17.32 -14.87
C LEU A 395 -10.74 -18.63 -15.41
N VAL A 396 -10.14 -19.42 -14.52
CA VAL A 396 -9.49 -20.70 -14.86
C VAL A 396 -10.26 -21.84 -14.19
N PRO A 397 -10.80 -22.80 -14.95
CA PRO A 397 -11.50 -23.94 -14.35
C PRO A 397 -10.50 -24.88 -13.69
N VAL A 398 -10.86 -25.45 -12.55
CA VAL A 398 -10.12 -26.51 -11.86
C VAL A 398 -11.08 -27.58 -11.38
N ASP A 399 -10.62 -28.82 -11.29
CA ASP A 399 -11.37 -29.91 -10.69
C ASP A 399 -11.15 -29.93 -9.18
N GLU A 400 -9.91 -29.74 -8.73
CA GLU A 400 -9.53 -29.79 -7.33
C GLU A 400 -8.81 -28.52 -6.87
N LEU A 401 -9.05 -28.11 -5.62
CA LEU A 401 -8.39 -26.92 -5.05
C LEU A 401 -6.89 -27.10 -4.88
N SER A 402 -6.39 -28.31 -4.83
CA SER A 402 -4.95 -28.61 -4.79
C SER A 402 -4.18 -28.09 -6.02
N GLU A 403 -4.85 -28.06 -7.18
CA GLU A 403 -4.26 -27.56 -8.42
C GLU A 403 -3.94 -26.04 -8.37
N VAL A 404 -4.59 -25.31 -7.46
CA VAL A 404 -4.36 -23.87 -7.29
C VAL A 404 -3.06 -23.59 -6.56
N MET A 405 -2.55 -24.54 -5.79
CA MET A 405 -1.40 -24.31 -4.91
C MET A 405 -0.14 -23.94 -5.69
N ASP A 406 0.08 -24.52 -6.87
CA ASP A 406 1.23 -24.23 -7.72
C ASP A 406 1.20 -22.83 -8.35
N ALA A 407 0.03 -22.20 -8.35
CA ALA A 407 -0.15 -20.84 -8.84
C ALA A 407 0.02 -19.75 -7.75
N VAL A 408 0.19 -20.15 -6.50
CA VAL A 408 0.44 -19.27 -5.37
C VAL A 408 1.92 -19.23 -5.06
N ASP A 409 2.50 -18.04 -5.02
CA ASP A 409 3.94 -17.83 -4.78
C ASP A 409 4.19 -16.62 -3.86
N ALA A 410 5.46 -16.30 -3.62
CA ALA A 410 5.88 -15.17 -2.79
C ALA A 410 5.44 -13.79 -3.33
N TYR A 411 4.97 -13.71 -4.57
CA TYR A 411 4.39 -12.50 -5.16
C TYR A 411 2.88 -12.43 -5.03
N THR A 412 2.24 -13.47 -4.48
CA THR A 412 0.79 -13.51 -4.22
C THR A 412 0.47 -12.71 -2.96
N GLN A 413 -0.12 -11.51 -3.12
CA GLN A 413 -0.46 -10.66 -1.98
C GLN A 413 -1.76 -11.12 -1.32
N THR A 414 -2.87 -11.02 -2.03
CA THR A 414 -4.20 -11.30 -1.47
C THR A 414 -4.87 -12.44 -2.24
N VAL A 415 -5.46 -13.36 -1.47
CA VAL A 415 -6.32 -14.43 -2.00
C VAL A 415 -7.72 -14.23 -1.45
N GLY A 416 -8.66 -13.83 -2.35
CA GLY A 416 -10.10 -13.75 -2.05
C GLY A 416 -10.75 -15.11 -2.19
N ILE A 417 -11.46 -15.60 -1.18
CA ILE A 417 -11.97 -16.98 -1.17
C ILE A 417 -13.48 -17.00 -0.95
N TYR A 418 -14.17 -17.86 -1.70
CA TYR A 418 -15.58 -18.19 -1.53
C TYR A 418 -15.83 -19.70 -1.76
N PRO A 419 -16.68 -20.35 -0.98
CA PRO A 419 -17.30 -19.90 0.28
C PRO A 419 -16.34 -19.90 1.48
N GLU A 420 -16.79 -19.35 2.61
CA GLU A 420 -15.99 -19.28 3.85
C GLU A 420 -15.47 -20.63 4.33
N SER A 421 -16.24 -21.71 4.12
CA SER A 421 -15.85 -23.06 4.53
C SER A 421 -14.53 -23.52 3.92
N ILE A 422 -14.23 -23.16 2.67
CA ILE A 422 -12.92 -23.49 2.05
C ILE A 422 -11.81 -22.54 2.47
N LYS A 423 -12.13 -21.31 2.84
CA LYS A 423 -11.14 -20.38 3.40
C LYS A 423 -10.53 -20.95 4.69
N ASP A 424 -11.36 -21.54 5.56
CA ASP A 424 -10.87 -22.18 6.78
C ASP A 424 -9.99 -23.42 6.50
N GLN A 425 -10.23 -24.11 5.40
CA GLN A 425 -9.38 -25.24 4.98
C GLN A 425 -8.04 -24.78 4.40
N LEU A 426 -8.01 -23.63 3.71
CA LEU A 426 -6.85 -23.16 2.95
C LEU A 426 -5.97 -22.18 3.72
N LYS A 427 -6.42 -21.60 4.85
CA LYS A 427 -5.72 -20.52 5.58
C LYS A 427 -4.35 -20.92 6.11
N ASP A 428 -4.12 -22.22 6.38
CA ASP A 428 -2.84 -22.73 6.88
C ASP A 428 -1.94 -23.24 5.75
N VAL A 429 -2.49 -23.49 4.56
CA VAL A 429 -1.75 -24.03 3.41
C VAL A 429 -1.28 -22.90 2.49
N LEU A 430 -2.15 -21.96 2.11
CA LEU A 430 -1.82 -20.86 1.21
C LEU A 430 -0.60 -20.03 1.63
N PRO A 431 -0.40 -19.70 2.94
CA PRO A 431 0.81 -18.99 3.37
C PRO A 431 2.09 -19.77 3.17
N LEU A 432 2.06 -21.12 3.24
CA LEU A 432 3.23 -21.96 3.00
C LEU A 432 3.67 -21.90 1.53
N HIS A 433 2.74 -21.66 0.61
CA HIS A 433 3.02 -21.41 -0.81
C HIS A 433 3.40 -19.95 -1.11
N GLY A 434 3.17 -19.01 -0.19
CA GLY A 434 3.60 -17.63 -0.32
C GLY A 434 2.50 -16.58 -0.24
N ALA A 435 1.21 -16.95 -0.15
CA ALA A 435 0.13 -15.99 0.02
C ALA A 435 0.32 -15.17 1.31
N GLN A 436 0.13 -13.86 1.21
CA GLN A 436 0.45 -12.95 2.30
C GLN A 436 -0.80 -12.42 3.04
N ARG A 437 -1.96 -12.54 2.41
CA ARG A 437 -3.23 -12.12 2.98
C ARG A 437 -4.36 -12.97 2.42
N ILE A 438 -5.19 -13.49 3.30
CA ILE A 438 -6.36 -14.32 2.95
C ILE A 438 -7.61 -13.58 3.41
N VAL A 439 -8.57 -13.40 2.51
CA VAL A 439 -9.79 -12.65 2.78
C VAL A 439 -11.03 -13.38 2.27
N SER A 440 -12.17 -13.05 2.83
CA SER A 440 -13.45 -13.40 2.22
C SER A 440 -13.60 -12.71 0.87
N LEU A 441 -14.12 -13.38 -0.14
CA LEU A 441 -14.34 -12.81 -1.46
C LEU A 441 -15.13 -11.50 -1.38
N GLY A 442 -14.74 -10.49 -2.14
CA GLY A 442 -15.32 -9.14 -2.14
C GLY A 442 -14.66 -8.16 -1.15
N TYR A 443 -13.69 -8.62 -0.35
CA TYR A 443 -13.02 -7.80 0.66
C TYR A 443 -11.54 -7.54 0.35
N ALA A 444 -11.07 -7.84 -0.85
CA ALA A 444 -9.66 -7.65 -1.20
C ALA A 444 -9.22 -6.18 -1.07
N ALA A 445 -10.05 -5.24 -1.51
CA ALA A 445 -9.78 -3.81 -1.41
C ALA A 445 -10.08 -3.20 -0.03
N ALA A 446 -10.72 -3.94 0.88
CA ALA A 446 -11.03 -3.49 2.24
C ALA A 446 -9.80 -3.62 3.16
N MET A 447 -8.77 -2.82 2.91
CA MET A 447 -7.55 -2.81 3.70
C MET A 447 -7.84 -2.42 5.15
N LYS A 448 -7.23 -3.15 6.09
CA LYS A 448 -7.27 -2.84 7.53
C LYS A 448 -5.92 -2.31 7.97
N PHE A 449 -5.90 -1.11 8.55
CA PHE A 449 -4.66 -0.47 9.02
C PHE A 449 -4.00 -1.24 10.16
N ALA A 450 -4.82 -1.94 10.95
CA ALA A 450 -4.41 -2.75 12.08
C ALA A 450 -3.83 -4.13 11.68
N ALA A 451 -3.96 -4.53 10.41
CA ALA A 451 -3.50 -5.84 9.95
C ALA A 451 -2.04 -5.79 9.44
N PRO A 452 -1.31 -6.92 9.52
CA PRO A 452 -0.07 -7.09 8.80
C PRO A 452 -0.23 -6.80 7.30
N GLN A 453 0.82 -6.32 6.67
CA GLN A 453 0.87 -6.00 5.26
C GLN A 453 2.09 -6.65 4.63
N ASP A 454 1.88 -7.34 3.50
CA ASP A 454 2.96 -8.00 2.75
C ASP A 454 3.83 -8.92 3.63
N SER A 455 3.18 -9.71 4.48
CA SER A 455 3.79 -10.64 5.45
C SER A 455 4.64 -9.98 6.54
N ILE A 456 4.53 -8.67 6.72
CA ILE A 456 5.23 -7.95 7.79
C ILE A 456 4.24 -7.08 8.59
N GLU A 457 4.69 -6.62 9.73
CA GLU A 457 4.06 -5.54 10.50
C GLU A 457 4.84 -4.25 10.25
N PRO A 458 4.46 -3.42 9.23
CA PRO A 458 5.28 -2.28 8.83
C PRO A 458 5.50 -1.29 9.97
N LEU A 459 4.46 -0.99 10.76
CA LEU A 459 4.56 -0.06 11.88
C LEU A 459 5.58 -0.54 12.91
N ARG A 460 5.55 -1.84 13.26
CA ARG A 460 6.50 -2.45 14.19
C ARG A 460 7.93 -2.42 13.65
N ARG A 461 8.13 -2.69 12.35
CA ARG A 461 9.45 -2.62 11.71
C ARG A 461 9.98 -1.20 11.55
N MET A 462 9.11 -0.20 11.40
CA MET A 462 9.51 1.20 11.31
C MET A 462 10.07 1.72 12.65
N GLY A 463 9.61 1.20 13.78
CA GLY A 463 10.13 1.53 15.11
C GLY A 463 11.50 0.90 15.41
N LYS A 464 12.18 1.45 16.41
CA LYS A 464 13.41 0.91 17.01
C LYS A 464 13.07 0.33 18.37
N TRP A 465 13.24 -0.96 18.54
CA TRP A 465 12.97 -1.67 19.80
C TRP A 465 14.23 -1.70 20.65
N ILE A 466 14.20 -1.01 21.77
CA ILE A 466 15.34 -0.85 22.68
C ILE A 466 15.06 -1.59 23.97
N SER A 467 16.05 -2.30 24.48
CA SER A 467 16.00 -2.96 25.79
C SER A 467 16.92 -2.25 26.79
N ASN A 468 16.42 -2.10 28.01
CA ASN A 468 17.19 -1.74 29.19
C ASN A 468 17.19 -2.94 30.13
N GLN A 469 18.37 -3.48 30.43
CA GLN A 469 18.54 -4.66 31.30
C GLN A 469 18.95 -4.19 32.69
N ILE A 470 18.18 -4.61 33.69
CA ILE A 470 18.44 -4.31 35.10
C ILE A 470 18.96 -5.59 35.74
N ALA A 471 20.25 -5.63 36.00
CA ALA A 471 20.88 -6.77 36.68
C ALA A 471 20.96 -6.50 38.19
N SER A 472 20.43 -7.41 38.99
CA SER A 472 20.63 -7.44 40.43
C SER A 472 21.71 -8.44 40.78
N PRO A 473 22.72 -8.11 41.59
CA PRO A 473 23.74 -9.06 42.05
C PRO A 473 23.14 -10.27 42.79
N GLN A 474 21.95 -10.12 43.37
CA GLN A 474 21.24 -11.16 44.08
C GLN A 474 20.50 -12.15 43.16
N THR A 475 19.94 -11.65 42.05
CA THR A 475 19.14 -12.44 41.11
C THR A 475 19.92 -12.86 39.86
N SER A 476 20.92 -12.09 39.45
CA SER A 476 21.76 -12.37 38.30
C SER A 476 23.23 -12.05 38.64
N PRO A 477 23.99 -13.03 39.18
CA PRO A 477 25.40 -12.79 39.51
C PRO A 477 26.16 -12.38 38.24
N ALA A 478 27.09 -11.47 38.41
CA ALA A 478 27.91 -10.95 37.32
C ALA A 478 28.54 -12.09 36.50
N PRO A 479 28.46 -12.07 35.15
CA PRO A 479 28.92 -13.17 34.28
C PRO A 479 30.37 -13.60 34.55
N TRP A 480 31.25 -12.63 34.89
CA TRP A 480 32.66 -12.90 35.18
C TRP A 480 32.90 -13.62 36.52
N LEU A 481 31.88 -13.72 37.36
CA LEU A 481 31.91 -14.48 38.61
C LEU A 481 31.34 -15.91 38.43
N ARG A 482 30.82 -16.26 37.28
CA ARG A 482 30.37 -17.62 36.99
C ARG A 482 31.58 -18.47 36.58
N PRO A 483 31.73 -19.70 37.09
CA PRO A 483 32.72 -20.61 36.55
C PRO A 483 32.45 -20.81 35.06
N SER A 484 33.49 -20.78 34.25
CA SER A 484 33.39 -21.13 32.83
C SER A 484 32.78 -22.52 32.72
N ILE A 485 31.65 -22.65 32.03
CA ILE A 485 31.04 -23.92 31.69
C ILE A 485 31.92 -24.63 30.67
#